data_a5b9e2e3cf85d2baf61972bcb28744bc
#
_entry.id   a5b9e2e3cf85d2baf61972bcb28744bc
#
_cell.length_a   1.000
_cell.length_b   1.000
_cell.length_c   1.000
_cell.angle_alpha   90.00
_cell.angle_beta   90.00
_cell.angle_gamma   90.00
#
_symmetry.space_group_name_H-M   'P 1'
#
loop_
_entity.id
_entity.type
_entity.pdbx_description
1 polymer ?
#
loop_
_entity_poly.entity_id
_entity_poly.type
_entity_poly.pdbx_seq_one_letter_code
_entity_poly.pdbx_strand_id
1 'polypeptide(L)'
;MPSATFYNLPAEKRERLLRAAREEFSRVPYESASVNRIIRSAGIPRGSFYMYFTDKEELFGHLMDSYGALLERRMGEMLEQREGDLF
;
A
#
# COMPACT_ATOMS: atom_id res chain seq x y z
N MET A 1 -7.23 5.28 8.70
CA MET A 1 -7.34 3.82 8.59
C MET A 1 -8.36 3.43 7.54
N PRO A 2 -8.12 2.35 6.77
CA PRO A 2 -9.12 1.88 5.82
C PRO A 2 -10.39 1.44 6.54
N SER A 3 -11.52 1.51 5.86
CA SER A 3 -12.82 1.13 6.42
C SER A 3 -12.93 -0.40 6.57
N ALA A 4 -13.89 -0.82 7.38
CA ALA A 4 -14.20 -2.23 7.50
C ALA A 4 -14.59 -2.85 6.16
N THR A 5 -15.22 -2.06 5.28
CA THR A 5 -15.58 -2.51 3.94
C THR A 5 -14.36 -2.94 3.15
N PHE A 6 -13.24 -2.22 3.29
CA PHE A 6 -11.99 -2.59 2.63
C PHE A 6 -11.49 -3.95 3.14
N TYR A 7 -11.49 -4.16 4.44
CA TYR A 7 -11.01 -5.41 5.02
C TYR A 7 -11.92 -6.60 4.71
N ASN A 8 -13.19 -6.34 4.42
CA ASN A 8 -14.14 -7.38 4.06
C ASN A 8 -14.08 -7.79 2.59
N LEU A 9 -13.29 -7.07 1.78
CA LEU A 9 -13.10 -7.45 0.39
C LEU A 9 -12.35 -8.78 0.28
N PRO A 10 -12.63 -9.57 -0.79
CA PRO A 10 -11.77 -10.71 -1.10
C PRO A 10 -10.32 -10.28 -1.24
N ALA A 11 -9.40 -11.13 -0.77
CA ALA A 11 -7.98 -10.81 -0.77
C ALA A 11 -7.47 -10.39 -2.15
N GLU A 12 -7.98 -11.03 -3.21
CA GLU A 12 -7.61 -10.72 -4.58
C GLU A 12 -7.93 -9.27 -4.95
N LYS A 13 -9.13 -8.82 -4.57
CA LYS A 13 -9.56 -7.45 -4.89
C LYS A 13 -8.76 -6.42 -4.08
N ARG A 14 -8.51 -6.72 -2.80
CA ARG A 14 -7.68 -5.84 -1.97
C ARG A 14 -6.29 -5.71 -2.56
N GLU A 15 -5.68 -6.83 -2.93
CA GLU A 15 -4.33 -6.84 -3.46
C GLU A 15 -4.25 -6.09 -4.80
N ARG A 16 -5.29 -6.22 -5.62
CA ARG A 16 -5.34 -5.50 -6.90
C ARG A 16 -5.31 -3.98 -6.68
N LEU A 17 -6.09 -3.49 -5.73
CA LEU A 17 -6.10 -2.06 -5.40
C LEU A 17 -4.76 -1.62 -4.83
N LEU A 18 -4.22 -2.37 -3.88
CA LEU A 18 -2.95 -2.01 -3.25
C LEU A 18 -1.78 -2.06 -4.24
N ARG A 19 -1.79 -3.02 -5.17
CA ARG A 19 -0.77 -3.10 -6.21
C ARG A 19 -0.83 -1.87 -7.13
N ALA A 20 -2.04 -1.50 -7.56
CA ALA A 20 -2.22 -0.31 -8.41
C ALA A 20 -1.74 0.94 -7.69
N ALA A 21 -2.02 1.05 -6.40
CA ALA A 21 -1.57 2.18 -5.59
C ALA A 21 -0.04 2.20 -5.45
N ARG A 22 0.57 1.05 -5.18
CA ARG A 22 2.03 0.95 -5.09
C ARG A 22 2.70 1.38 -6.39
N GLU A 23 2.16 0.94 -7.52
CA GLU A 23 2.70 1.32 -8.82
C GLU A 23 2.60 2.81 -9.06
N GLU A 24 1.46 3.40 -8.74
CA GLU A 24 1.28 4.84 -8.93
C GLU A 24 2.22 5.65 -8.04
N PHE A 25 2.32 5.33 -6.75
CA PHE A 25 3.19 6.05 -5.84
C PHE A 25 4.67 5.80 -6.09
N SER A 26 5.02 4.72 -6.78
CA SER A 26 6.41 4.45 -7.17
C SER A 26 6.80 5.19 -8.44
N ARG A 27 5.83 5.44 -9.33
CA ARG A 27 6.09 6.02 -10.63
C ARG A 27 6.15 7.54 -10.61
N VAL A 28 5.36 8.17 -9.75
CA VAL A 28 5.28 9.63 -9.68
C VAL A 28 5.40 10.09 -8.23
N PRO A 29 5.79 11.37 -8.00
CA PRO A 29 5.79 11.92 -6.65
C PRO A 29 4.38 11.89 -6.05
N TYR A 30 4.32 11.90 -4.72
CA TYR A 30 3.03 11.82 -4.02
C TYR A 30 2.04 12.88 -4.49
N GLU A 31 2.49 14.13 -4.65
CA GLU A 31 1.62 15.21 -5.07
C GLU A 31 1.03 14.99 -6.46
N SER A 32 1.74 14.26 -7.31
CA SER A 32 1.30 13.96 -8.67
C SER A 32 0.50 12.68 -8.77
N ALA A 33 0.51 11.85 -7.72
CA ALA A 33 -0.22 10.60 -7.73
C ALA A 33 -1.73 10.84 -7.81
N SER A 34 -2.40 10.05 -8.66
CA SER A 34 -3.81 10.25 -8.98
C SER A 34 -4.65 9.06 -8.54
N VAL A 35 -5.65 9.34 -7.69
CA VAL A 35 -6.64 8.33 -7.31
C VAL A 35 -7.36 7.81 -8.55
N ASN A 36 -7.67 8.68 -9.51
CA ASN A 36 -8.34 8.25 -10.74
C ASN A 36 -7.51 7.24 -11.53
N ARG A 37 -6.20 7.43 -11.62
CA ARG A 37 -5.32 6.46 -12.28
C ARG A 37 -5.26 5.16 -11.49
N ILE A 38 -5.21 5.24 -10.17
CA ILE A 38 -5.17 4.05 -9.31
C ILE A 38 -6.43 3.20 -9.50
N ILE A 39 -7.60 3.80 -9.40
CA ILE A 39 -8.86 3.05 -9.51
C ILE A 39 -9.07 2.50 -10.92
N ARG A 40 -8.61 3.23 -11.94
CA ARG A 40 -8.69 2.76 -13.32
C ARG A 40 -7.79 1.54 -13.52
N SER A 41 -6.59 1.60 -13.00
CA SER A 41 -5.64 0.47 -13.07
C SER A 41 -6.14 -0.73 -12.28
N ALA A 42 -6.76 -0.50 -11.13
CA ALA A 42 -7.30 -1.56 -10.30
C ALA A 42 -8.62 -2.13 -10.83
N GLY A 43 -9.28 -1.40 -11.74
CA GLY A 43 -10.55 -1.85 -12.30
C GLY A 43 -11.72 -1.73 -11.34
N ILE A 44 -11.70 -0.74 -10.45
CA ILE A 44 -12.79 -0.51 -9.48
C ILE A 44 -13.52 0.80 -9.78
N PRO A 45 -14.82 0.89 -9.45
CA PRO A 45 -15.54 2.13 -9.58
C PRO A 45 -15.05 3.18 -8.57
N ARG A 46 -15.12 4.46 -8.96
CA ARG A 46 -14.69 5.56 -8.09
C ARG A 46 -15.44 5.58 -6.75
N GLY A 47 -16.73 5.34 -6.79
CA GLY A 47 -17.54 5.31 -5.58
C GLY A 47 -17.08 4.21 -4.61
N SER A 48 -16.67 3.08 -5.16
CA SER A 48 -16.16 1.97 -4.34
C SER A 48 -14.88 2.36 -3.62
N PHE A 49 -13.98 3.09 -4.29
CA PHE A 49 -12.75 3.54 -3.65
C PHE A 49 -13.04 4.35 -2.39
N TYR A 50 -13.98 5.29 -2.48
CA TYR A 50 -14.33 6.16 -1.34
C TYR A 50 -15.09 5.44 -0.24
N MET A 51 -15.56 4.22 -0.49
CA MET A 51 -16.05 3.34 0.57
C MET A 51 -14.92 2.67 1.33
N TYR A 52 -13.73 2.58 0.75
CA TYR A 52 -12.57 1.92 1.36
C TYR A 52 -11.63 2.91 2.03
N PHE A 53 -11.36 4.03 1.38
CA PHE A 53 -10.45 5.08 1.86
C PHE A 53 -11.10 6.44 1.67
N THR A 54 -10.91 7.34 2.63
CA THR A 54 -11.48 8.68 2.54
C THR A 54 -10.77 9.53 1.50
N ASP A 55 -9.46 9.33 1.32
CA ASP A 55 -8.68 10.13 0.37
C ASP A 55 -7.37 9.42 0.04
N LYS A 56 -6.57 10.09 -0.80
CA LYS A 56 -5.26 9.59 -1.22
C LYS A 56 -4.30 9.45 -0.03
N GLU A 57 -4.37 10.37 0.90
CA GLU A 57 -3.49 10.38 2.06
C GLU A 57 -3.71 9.15 2.94
N GLU A 58 -4.96 8.77 3.16
CA GLU A 58 -5.28 7.57 3.92
C GLU A 58 -4.77 6.31 3.23
N LEU A 59 -4.92 6.23 1.92
CA LEU A 59 -4.39 5.11 1.14
C LEU A 59 -2.87 5.05 1.24
N PHE A 60 -2.21 6.18 1.08
CA PHE A 60 -0.75 6.25 1.15
C PHE A 60 -0.25 5.85 2.54
N GLY A 61 -0.91 6.34 3.60
CA GLY A 61 -0.57 5.98 4.98
C GLY A 61 -0.70 4.50 5.23
N HIS A 62 -1.75 3.87 4.71
CA HIS A 62 -1.94 2.43 4.86
C HIS A 62 -0.80 1.65 4.19
N LEU A 63 -0.39 2.07 3.00
CA LEU A 63 0.73 1.44 2.31
C LEU A 63 2.04 1.61 3.06
N MET A 64 2.29 2.79 3.58
CA MET A 64 3.52 3.06 4.33
C MET A 64 3.58 2.25 5.62
N ASP A 65 2.46 2.10 6.31
CA ASP A 65 2.39 1.27 7.51
C ASP A 65 2.74 -0.19 7.18
N SER A 66 2.22 -0.70 6.07
CA SER A 66 2.50 -2.07 5.62
C SER A 66 3.98 -2.24 5.26
N TYR A 67 4.54 -1.28 4.55
CA TYR A 67 5.95 -1.32 4.17
C TYR A 67 6.86 -1.15 5.38
N GLY A 68 6.48 -0.29 6.32
CA GLY A 68 7.24 -0.09 7.54
C GLY A 68 7.42 -1.39 8.31
N ALA A 69 6.35 -2.12 8.52
CA ALA A 69 6.41 -3.41 9.20
C ALA A 69 7.30 -4.42 8.46
N LEU A 70 7.18 -4.46 7.13
CA LEU A 70 7.99 -5.35 6.31
C LEU A 70 9.47 -4.99 6.35
N LEU A 71 9.77 -3.69 6.27
CA LEU A 71 11.15 -3.20 6.33
C LEU A 71 11.80 -3.49 7.68
N GLU A 72 11.06 -3.31 8.76
CA GLU A 72 11.57 -3.60 10.10
C GLU A 72 11.97 -5.07 10.22
N ARG A 73 11.17 -5.99 9.69
CA ARG A 73 11.51 -7.41 9.69
C ARG A 73 12.79 -7.67 8.92
N ARG A 74 12.89 -7.13 7.72
CA ARG A 74 14.06 -7.35 6.86
C ARG A 74 15.31 -6.76 7.46
N MET A 75 15.20 -5.58 8.03
CA MET A 75 16.34 -4.93 8.69
C MET A 75 16.81 -5.72 9.89
N GLY A 76 15.89 -6.26 10.68
CA GLY A 76 16.24 -7.11 11.80
C GLY A 76 17.00 -8.35 11.37
N GLU A 77 16.53 -9.03 10.32
CA GLU A 77 17.19 -10.21 9.77
C GLU A 77 18.56 -9.87 9.21
N MET A 78 18.68 -8.77 8.49
CA MET A 78 19.95 -8.33 7.94
C MET A 78 20.97 -7.99 9.00
N LEU A 79 20.53 -7.34 10.07
CA LEU A 79 21.40 -6.99 11.17
C LEU A 79 21.91 -8.23 11.89
N GLU A 80 21.06 -9.22 12.10
CA GLU A 80 21.47 -10.49 12.69
C GLU A 80 22.50 -11.21 11.83
N GLN A 81 22.30 -11.23 10.52
CA GLN A 81 23.26 -11.83 9.61
C GLN A 81 24.59 -11.08 9.61
N ARG A 82 24.55 -9.77 9.65
CA ARG A 82 25.77 -8.96 9.68
C ARG A 82 26.56 -9.20 10.96
N GLU A 83 25.90 -9.31 12.07
CA GLU A 83 26.57 -9.60 13.33
C GLU A 83 27.27 -10.96 13.24
N GLY A 84 26.61 -11.93 12.63
CA GLY A 84 27.22 -13.23 12.40
C GLY A 84 28.40 -13.18 11.47
N ASP A 85 28.36 -12.35 10.44
CA ASP A 85 29.43 -12.24 9.44
C ASP A 85 30.63 -11.45 9.97
N LEU A 86 30.39 -10.50 10.87
CA LEU A 86 31.45 -9.65 11.42
C LEU A 86 32.27 -10.32 12.49
N PHE A 87 31.77 -11.38 13.04
CA PHE A 87 32.41 -12.11 14.12
C PHE A 87 32.58 -13.56 13.78
#